data_239621b2a23883444abb981920fc4a34
#
_entry.id   239621b2a23883444abb981920fc4a34
#
_cell.length_a   1.000
_cell.length_b   1.000
_cell.length_c   1.000
_cell.angle_alpha   90.00
_cell.angle_beta   90.00
_cell.angle_gamma   90.00
#
_symmetry.space_group_name_H-M   'P 1'
#
loop_
_entity.id
_entity.type
_entity.pdbx_description
1 polymer ?
#
loop_
_entity_poly.entity_id
_entity_poly.type
_entity_poly.pdbx_seq_one_letter_code
_entity_poly.pdbx_strand_id
1 'polypeptide(L)'
;MKFYLDFGHGGKDSGAVGFNGTFESNVVLKIGLILKSMLESHGHTVITTRIDDTYYSLSYRTNKANKYNCDYFISLHMNSFSNRNARGCEVWVYDKSSRLFSTSQSICNNLSKDLNTPNRGVKVSKSFTVLKKIKMPALLVEIDFISNSIVEDVCTSYDYCYVVAKSICDCLLDLVI
;
A
#
# COMPACT_ATOMS: atom_id res chain seq x y z
N MET A 1 6.76 10.80 -13.94
CA MET A 1 5.51 10.03 -13.87
C MET A 1 4.54 10.66 -12.89
N LYS A 2 3.25 10.36 -13.01
CA LYS A 2 2.21 10.80 -12.07
C LYS A 2 1.63 9.58 -11.35
N PHE A 3 1.86 9.49 -10.05
CA PHE A 3 1.33 8.43 -9.19
C PHE A 3 0.06 8.86 -8.47
N TYR A 4 -0.88 7.93 -8.33
CA TYR A 4 -1.95 8.06 -7.36
C TYR A 4 -1.68 7.11 -6.18
N LEU A 5 -1.50 7.67 -4.99
CA LEU A 5 -1.34 6.90 -3.77
C LEU A 5 -2.65 6.88 -2.99
N ASP A 6 -3.17 5.69 -2.76
CA ASP A 6 -4.36 5.45 -1.97
C ASP A 6 -3.94 4.89 -0.60
N PHE A 7 -4.12 5.70 0.45
CA PHE A 7 -3.89 5.24 1.82
C PHE A 7 -5.20 4.67 2.33
N GLY A 8 -5.24 3.35 2.53
CA GLY A 8 -6.44 2.63 2.93
C GLY A 8 -7.13 3.24 4.14
N HIS A 9 -8.45 3.05 4.24
CA HIS A 9 -9.25 3.44 5.40
C HIS A 9 -9.20 4.95 5.73
N GLY A 10 -9.47 5.33 6.99
CA GLY A 10 -9.40 6.68 7.53
C GLY A 10 -10.71 7.14 8.20
N GLY A 11 -10.62 8.04 9.17
CA GLY A 11 -11.74 8.57 9.93
C GLY A 11 -12.53 7.47 10.64
N LYS A 12 -13.81 7.32 10.30
CA LYS A 12 -14.69 6.30 10.88
C LYS A 12 -14.35 4.85 10.48
N ASP A 13 -13.46 4.64 9.55
CA ASP A 13 -13.00 3.34 9.09
C ASP A 13 -11.54 3.17 9.52
N SER A 14 -11.32 2.47 10.64
CA SER A 14 -10.00 2.18 11.18
C SER A 14 -9.19 1.20 10.32
N GLY A 15 -9.87 0.44 9.44
CA GLY A 15 -9.30 -0.77 8.87
C GLY A 15 -9.12 -1.86 9.93
N ALA A 16 -8.16 -2.74 9.71
CA ALA A 16 -7.78 -3.73 10.70
C ALA A 16 -7.26 -3.06 11.98
N VAL A 17 -7.51 -3.72 13.11
CA VAL A 17 -7.08 -3.24 14.44
C VAL A 17 -6.15 -4.28 15.05
N GLY A 18 -4.98 -3.86 15.45
CA GLY A 18 -4.01 -4.65 16.17
C GLY A 18 -4.53 -5.03 17.57
N PHE A 19 -3.82 -5.92 18.25
CA PHE A 19 -4.22 -6.39 19.57
C PHE A 19 -4.20 -5.27 20.63
N ASN A 20 -3.23 -4.36 20.53
CA ASN A 20 -3.05 -3.22 21.44
C ASN A 20 -3.82 -1.97 20.97
N GLY A 21 -4.69 -2.11 19.96
CA GLY A 21 -5.54 -1.02 19.46
C GLY A 21 -4.94 -0.15 18.37
N THR A 22 -3.83 -0.57 17.76
CA THR A 22 -3.23 0.14 16.62
C THR A 22 -4.14 0.04 15.39
N PHE A 23 -4.50 1.17 14.80
CA PHE A 23 -5.34 1.22 13.60
C PHE A 23 -4.50 1.15 12.32
N GLU A 24 -4.90 0.28 11.40
CA GLU A 24 -4.31 0.20 10.06
C GLU A 24 -4.28 1.57 9.37
N SER A 25 -5.39 2.31 9.45
CA SER A 25 -5.52 3.63 8.83
C SER A 25 -4.40 4.59 9.23
N ASN A 26 -3.94 4.56 10.48
CA ASN A 26 -2.87 5.42 10.98
C ASN A 26 -1.50 4.98 10.46
N VAL A 27 -1.27 3.68 10.38
CA VAL A 27 0.00 3.11 9.89
C VAL A 27 0.19 3.43 8.42
N VAL A 28 -0.83 3.13 7.59
CA VAL A 28 -0.73 3.37 6.13
C VAL A 28 -0.70 4.85 5.78
N LEU A 29 -1.29 5.73 6.60
CA LEU A 29 -1.16 7.18 6.43
C LEU A 29 0.29 7.64 6.60
N LYS A 30 0.95 7.21 7.68
CA LYS A 30 2.37 7.54 7.93
C LYS A 30 3.27 7.05 6.81
N ILE A 31 3.16 5.78 6.45
CA ILE A 31 3.94 5.18 5.35
C ILE A 31 3.69 5.93 4.04
N GLY A 32 2.42 6.19 3.74
CA GLY A 32 2.03 6.84 2.49
C GLY A 32 2.54 8.28 2.36
N LEU A 33 2.55 9.06 3.45
CA LEU A 33 3.09 10.41 3.44
C LEU A 33 4.61 10.42 3.22
N ILE A 34 5.35 9.45 3.80
CA ILE A 34 6.78 9.29 3.54
C ILE A 34 7.02 8.89 2.09
N LEU A 35 6.29 7.89 1.57
CA LEU A 35 6.38 7.46 0.18
C LEU A 35 6.08 8.61 -0.80
N LYS A 36 5.05 9.41 -0.51
CA LYS A 36 4.72 10.62 -1.29
C LYS A 36 5.92 11.55 -1.36
N SER A 37 6.50 11.90 -0.21
CA SER A 37 7.66 12.80 -0.15
C SER A 37 8.87 12.25 -0.91
N MET A 38 9.13 10.94 -0.82
CA MET A 38 10.21 10.29 -1.56
C MET A 38 10.01 10.38 -3.08
N LEU A 39 8.82 10.04 -3.58
CA LEU A 39 8.52 10.11 -5.01
C LEU A 39 8.58 11.55 -5.54
N GLU A 40 8.10 12.52 -4.76
CA GLU A 40 8.17 13.95 -5.14
C GLU A 40 9.61 14.46 -5.17
N SER A 41 10.48 14.02 -4.26
CA SER A 41 11.91 14.37 -4.27
C SER A 41 12.66 13.82 -5.48
N HIS A 42 12.14 12.76 -6.12
CA HIS A 42 12.64 12.21 -7.38
C HIS A 42 11.94 12.82 -8.62
N GLY A 43 11.24 13.95 -8.45
CA GLY A 43 10.65 14.70 -9.57
C GLY A 43 9.34 14.11 -10.10
N HIS A 44 8.68 13.22 -9.36
CA HIS A 44 7.38 12.69 -9.75
C HIS A 44 6.22 13.52 -9.19
N THR A 45 5.10 13.53 -9.89
CA THR A 45 3.85 14.13 -9.39
C THR A 45 3.09 13.09 -8.58
N VAL A 46 2.65 13.43 -7.38
CA VAL A 46 1.89 12.51 -6.52
C VAL A 46 0.55 13.11 -6.14
N ILE A 47 -0.52 12.39 -6.46
CA ILE A 47 -1.89 12.67 -6.01
C ILE A 47 -2.24 11.63 -4.96
N THR A 48 -2.90 12.05 -3.88
CA THR A 48 -3.30 11.13 -2.80
C THR A 48 -4.79 11.11 -2.59
N THR A 49 -5.32 10.01 -2.04
CA THR A 49 -6.72 9.95 -1.59
C THR A 49 -6.94 10.92 -0.44
N ARG A 50 -6.08 10.87 0.57
CA ARG A 50 -6.12 11.67 1.80
C ARG A 50 -4.71 12.09 2.21
N ILE A 51 -4.60 13.07 3.09
CA ILE A 51 -3.35 13.51 3.72
C ILE A 51 -3.47 13.57 5.24
N ASP A 52 -4.62 13.23 5.75
CA ASP A 52 -5.01 13.24 7.15
C ASP A 52 -5.91 12.02 7.46
N ASP A 53 -6.45 11.94 8.68
CA ASP A 53 -7.37 10.88 9.09
C ASP A 53 -8.81 11.14 8.64
N THR A 54 -9.01 11.34 7.35
CA THR A 54 -10.34 11.52 6.75
C THR A 54 -10.81 10.24 6.05
N TYR A 55 -12.09 9.89 6.23
CA TYR A 55 -12.75 8.79 5.53
C TYR A 55 -13.13 9.16 4.11
N TYR A 56 -12.81 8.28 3.16
CA TYR A 56 -13.30 8.34 1.79
C TYR A 56 -13.82 6.98 1.33
N SER A 57 -14.99 6.98 0.70
CA SER A 57 -15.60 5.75 0.16
C SER A 57 -14.75 5.16 -0.97
N LEU A 58 -14.89 3.85 -1.22
CA LEU A 58 -14.21 3.18 -2.34
C LEU A 58 -14.52 3.84 -3.69
N SER A 59 -15.78 4.30 -3.87
CA SER A 59 -16.17 5.02 -5.09
C SER A 59 -15.47 6.37 -5.22
N TYR A 60 -15.31 7.12 -4.13
CA TYR A 60 -14.54 8.36 -4.14
C TYR A 60 -13.07 8.11 -4.55
N ARG A 61 -12.40 7.11 -3.94
CA ARG A 61 -11.01 6.75 -4.23
C ARG A 61 -10.79 6.47 -5.71
N THR A 62 -11.65 5.60 -6.27
CA THR A 62 -11.55 5.22 -7.69
C THR A 62 -11.90 6.35 -8.65
N ASN A 63 -12.95 7.12 -8.35
CA ASN A 63 -13.37 8.23 -9.21
C ASN A 63 -12.33 9.36 -9.21
N LYS A 64 -11.78 9.70 -8.03
CA LYS A 64 -10.71 10.68 -7.92
C LYS A 64 -9.48 10.27 -8.71
N ALA A 65 -8.99 9.03 -8.53
CA ALA A 65 -7.84 8.52 -9.27
C ALA A 65 -8.05 8.59 -10.79
N ASN A 66 -9.20 8.11 -11.27
CA ASN A 66 -9.54 8.12 -12.69
C ASN A 66 -9.65 9.54 -13.26
N LYS A 67 -10.13 10.51 -12.46
CA LYS A 67 -10.25 11.92 -12.87
C LYS A 67 -8.87 12.57 -13.09
N TYR A 68 -7.88 12.22 -12.29
CA TYR A 68 -6.55 12.84 -12.36
C TYR A 68 -5.66 12.25 -13.47
N ASN A 69 -6.08 11.18 -14.16
CA ASN A 69 -5.32 10.53 -15.23
C ASN A 69 -3.86 10.26 -14.81
N CYS A 70 -3.69 9.55 -13.68
CA CYS A 70 -2.38 9.15 -13.22
C CYS A 70 -1.84 7.97 -14.05
N ASP A 71 -0.51 7.82 -14.09
CA ASP A 71 0.13 6.72 -14.81
C ASP A 71 -0.04 5.39 -14.05
N TYR A 72 -0.01 5.46 -12.71
CA TYR A 72 -0.08 4.30 -11.82
C TYR A 72 -0.90 4.59 -10.56
N PHE A 73 -1.59 3.55 -10.08
CA PHE A 73 -2.35 3.57 -8.82
C PHE A 73 -1.77 2.57 -7.83
N ILE A 74 -1.40 3.04 -6.65
CA ILE A 74 -0.79 2.24 -5.58
C ILE A 74 -1.64 2.40 -4.32
N SER A 75 -2.25 1.31 -3.86
CA SER A 75 -3.00 1.26 -2.61
C SER A 75 -2.18 0.62 -1.50
N LEU A 76 -2.16 1.21 -0.32
CA LEU A 76 -1.39 0.74 0.84
C LEU A 76 -2.34 0.25 1.92
N HIS A 77 -2.08 -0.96 2.41
CA HIS A 77 -2.86 -1.67 3.43
C HIS A 77 -1.97 -2.46 4.39
N MET A 78 -2.54 -2.81 5.54
CA MET A 78 -1.99 -3.79 6.48
C MET A 78 -2.97 -4.96 6.58
N ASN A 79 -2.46 -6.17 6.39
CA ASN A 79 -3.27 -7.37 6.46
C ASN A 79 -3.69 -7.70 7.91
N SER A 80 -4.70 -8.55 8.05
CA SER A 80 -5.13 -9.08 9.35
C SER A 80 -5.65 -10.51 9.20
N PHE A 81 -5.38 -11.35 10.19
CA PHE A 81 -5.87 -12.72 10.21
C PHE A 81 -6.17 -13.18 11.64
N SER A 82 -7.10 -14.13 11.80
CA SER A 82 -7.46 -14.70 13.11
C SER A 82 -6.29 -15.42 13.79
N ASN A 83 -5.42 -16.09 13.01
CA ASN A 83 -4.17 -16.61 13.52
C ASN A 83 -3.16 -15.48 13.66
N ARG A 84 -2.90 -15.06 14.89
CA ARG A 84 -1.99 -13.95 15.22
C ARG A 84 -0.51 -14.22 14.95
N ASN A 85 -0.14 -15.46 14.61
CA ASN A 85 1.21 -15.79 14.15
C ASN A 85 1.38 -15.51 12.63
N ALA A 86 0.30 -15.17 11.93
CA ALA A 86 0.38 -14.82 10.53
C ALA A 86 1.27 -13.59 10.31
N ARG A 87 2.19 -13.70 9.35
CA ARG A 87 3.11 -12.64 8.92
C ARG A 87 3.34 -12.71 7.42
N GLY A 88 3.85 -11.66 6.87
CA GLY A 88 4.35 -11.62 5.51
C GLY A 88 3.67 -10.58 4.63
N CYS A 89 4.43 -10.09 3.66
CA CYS A 89 3.93 -9.14 2.68
C CYS A 89 3.33 -9.88 1.47
N GLU A 90 2.30 -9.29 0.90
CA GLU A 90 1.72 -9.74 -0.38
C GLU A 90 1.25 -8.53 -1.20
N VAL A 91 1.27 -8.66 -2.52
CA VAL A 91 0.79 -7.60 -3.40
C VAL A 91 -0.30 -8.16 -4.29
N TRP A 92 -1.40 -7.43 -4.39
CA TRP A 92 -2.54 -7.81 -5.19
C TRP A 92 -2.60 -7.01 -6.48
N VAL A 93 -2.86 -7.70 -7.59
CA VAL A 93 -3.14 -7.11 -8.90
C VAL A 93 -4.48 -7.62 -9.42
N TYR A 94 -5.10 -6.90 -10.36
CA TYR A 94 -6.36 -7.33 -10.96
C TYR A 94 -6.21 -8.58 -11.82
N ASP A 95 -5.10 -8.65 -12.58
CA ASP A 95 -4.82 -9.74 -13.52
C ASP A 95 -3.30 -9.98 -13.65
N LYS A 96 -2.89 -11.19 -14.04
CA LYS A 96 -1.47 -11.53 -14.29
C LYS A 96 -0.87 -10.75 -15.46
N SER A 97 -1.68 -10.26 -16.38
CA SER A 97 -1.25 -9.41 -17.49
C SER A 97 -1.03 -7.94 -17.08
N SER A 98 -1.23 -7.59 -15.81
CA SER A 98 -0.98 -6.24 -15.29
C SER A 98 0.45 -5.80 -15.61
N ARG A 99 0.60 -4.58 -16.14
CA ARG A 99 1.92 -3.96 -16.36
C ARG A 99 2.72 -3.82 -15.05
N LEU A 100 2.05 -3.86 -13.90
CA LEU A 100 2.69 -3.80 -12.58
C LEU A 100 2.98 -5.20 -11.98
N PHE A 101 2.80 -6.31 -12.72
CA PHE A 101 3.01 -7.64 -12.16
C PHE A 101 4.46 -7.86 -11.71
N SER A 102 5.45 -7.52 -12.56
CA SER A 102 6.88 -7.62 -12.20
C SER A 102 7.26 -6.68 -11.07
N THR A 103 6.79 -5.43 -11.10
CA THR A 103 6.99 -4.46 -10.02
C THR A 103 6.38 -4.97 -8.70
N SER A 104 5.22 -5.62 -8.76
CA SER A 104 4.60 -6.24 -7.58
C SER A 104 5.47 -7.35 -6.99
N GLN A 105 6.15 -8.15 -7.82
CA GLN A 105 7.11 -9.15 -7.37
C GLN A 105 8.33 -8.51 -6.70
N SER A 106 8.86 -7.43 -7.29
CA SER A 106 9.98 -6.68 -6.70
C SER A 106 9.60 -6.08 -5.35
N ILE A 107 8.39 -5.51 -5.22
CA ILE A 107 7.87 -4.97 -3.95
C ILE A 107 7.80 -6.09 -2.89
N CYS A 108 7.24 -7.27 -3.22
CA CYS A 108 7.21 -8.40 -2.29
C CYS A 108 8.62 -8.83 -1.86
N ASN A 109 9.58 -8.87 -2.79
CA ASN A 109 10.96 -9.28 -2.50
C ASN A 109 11.65 -8.25 -1.58
N ASN A 110 11.54 -6.96 -1.89
CA ASN A 110 12.16 -5.90 -1.10
C ASN A 110 11.55 -5.83 0.31
N LEU A 111 10.23 -5.79 0.43
CA LEU A 111 9.55 -5.79 1.73
C LEU A 111 9.92 -7.01 2.58
N SER A 112 9.93 -8.20 1.96
CA SER A 112 10.30 -9.43 2.67
C SER A 112 11.72 -9.38 3.21
N LYS A 113 12.66 -8.89 2.41
CA LYS A 113 14.07 -8.74 2.79
C LYS A 113 14.25 -7.69 3.88
N ASP A 114 13.70 -6.48 3.65
CA ASP A 114 14.01 -5.31 4.46
C ASP A 114 13.28 -5.35 5.81
N LEU A 115 12.11 -5.99 5.89
CA LEU A 115 11.34 -6.20 7.13
C LEU A 115 11.61 -7.55 7.79
N ASN A 116 12.43 -8.41 7.20
CA ASN A 116 12.62 -9.79 7.64
C ASN A 116 11.28 -10.52 7.89
N THR A 117 10.39 -10.45 6.90
CA THR A 117 9.05 -11.03 6.95
C THR A 117 8.83 -12.01 5.77
N PRO A 118 7.97 -13.02 5.88
CA PRO A 118 7.71 -13.95 4.78
C PRO A 118 7.23 -13.25 3.51
N ASN A 119 7.78 -13.64 2.35
CA ASN A 119 7.25 -13.25 1.05
C ASN A 119 6.07 -14.16 0.68
N ARG A 120 4.85 -13.63 0.71
CA ARG A 120 3.62 -14.36 0.33
C ARG A 120 3.30 -14.23 -1.16
N GLY A 121 4.08 -13.40 -1.87
CA GLY A 121 4.05 -13.24 -3.32
C GLY A 121 2.90 -12.40 -3.85
N VAL A 122 2.85 -12.36 -5.19
CA VAL A 122 1.80 -11.63 -5.91
C VAL A 122 0.53 -12.46 -6.00
N LYS A 123 -0.60 -11.84 -5.70
CA LYS A 123 -1.94 -12.42 -5.75
C LYS A 123 -2.78 -11.75 -6.83
N VAL A 124 -3.75 -12.46 -7.34
CA VAL A 124 -4.72 -11.93 -8.32
C VAL A 124 -6.10 -11.88 -7.68
N SER A 125 -6.76 -10.74 -7.77
CA SER A 125 -8.16 -10.61 -7.32
C SER A 125 -8.95 -9.67 -8.22
N LYS A 126 -10.09 -10.15 -8.69
CA LYS A 126 -11.10 -9.36 -9.43
C LYS A 126 -12.18 -8.77 -8.51
N SER A 127 -12.07 -9.00 -7.20
CA SER A 127 -13.06 -8.55 -6.20
C SER A 127 -12.72 -7.21 -5.56
N PHE A 128 -11.43 -6.84 -5.45
CA PHE A 128 -11.06 -5.54 -4.89
C PHE A 128 -11.55 -4.39 -5.76
N THR A 129 -12.45 -3.56 -5.22
CA THR A 129 -13.05 -2.44 -5.93
C THR A 129 -12.00 -1.49 -6.49
N VAL A 130 -10.94 -1.19 -5.71
CA VAL A 130 -9.86 -0.29 -6.12
C VAL A 130 -8.98 -0.86 -7.24
N LEU A 131 -8.94 -2.17 -7.44
CA LEU A 131 -8.26 -2.77 -8.59
C LEU A 131 -9.20 -2.90 -9.80
N LYS A 132 -10.48 -3.18 -9.56
CA LYS A 132 -11.47 -3.43 -10.61
C LYS A 132 -11.92 -2.16 -11.34
N LYS A 133 -12.06 -1.03 -10.60
CA LYS A 133 -12.64 0.21 -11.14
C LYS A 133 -11.60 1.26 -11.56
N ILE A 134 -10.34 0.99 -11.34
CA ILE A 134 -9.24 1.85 -11.78
C ILE A 134 -8.95 1.61 -13.26
N LYS A 135 -8.72 2.72 -13.99
CA LYS A 135 -8.49 2.70 -15.45
C LYS A 135 -7.01 2.58 -15.82
N MET A 136 -6.10 2.89 -14.89
CA MET A 136 -4.66 2.79 -15.05
C MET A 136 -4.12 1.50 -14.41
N PRO A 137 -2.87 1.09 -14.71
CA PRO A 137 -2.24 -0.01 -13.98
C PRO A 137 -2.27 0.23 -12.48
N ALA A 138 -2.74 -0.78 -11.72
CA ALA A 138 -3.01 -0.67 -10.29
C ALA A 138 -2.45 -1.86 -9.52
N LEU A 139 -1.97 -1.62 -8.32
CA LEU A 139 -1.63 -2.64 -7.33
C LEU A 139 -2.09 -2.23 -5.93
N LEU A 140 -2.26 -3.23 -5.06
CA LEU A 140 -2.55 -3.06 -3.65
C LEU A 140 -1.51 -3.84 -2.84
N VAL A 141 -0.82 -3.14 -1.95
CA VAL A 141 0.22 -3.71 -1.09
C VAL A 141 -0.38 -4.01 0.28
N GLU A 142 -0.33 -5.28 0.69
CA GLU A 142 -0.52 -5.72 2.06
C GLU A 142 0.88 -5.88 2.69
N ILE A 143 1.28 -4.90 3.49
CA ILE A 143 2.67 -4.74 3.94
C ILE A 143 3.10 -5.86 4.89
N ASP A 144 2.31 -6.14 5.90
CA ASP A 144 2.43 -7.26 6.85
C ASP A 144 1.11 -7.34 7.65
N PHE A 145 1.02 -8.24 8.62
CA PHE A 145 -0.19 -8.46 9.41
C PHE A 145 -0.19 -7.64 10.69
N ILE A 146 -1.04 -6.60 10.77
CA ILE A 146 -1.17 -5.79 11.98
C ILE A 146 -1.72 -6.58 13.17
N SER A 147 -2.40 -7.71 12.92
CA SER A 147 -2.87 -8.65 13.95
C SER A 147 -1.75 -9.43 14.62
N ASN A 148 -0.51 -9.38 14.11
CA ASN A 148 0.67 -9.99 14.72
C ASN A 148 1.31 -9.00 15.70
N SER A 149 1.56 -9.43 16.95
CA SER A 149 2.08 -8.54 18.00
C SER A 149 3.45 -7.94 17.67
N ILE A 150 4.35 -8.74 17.08
CA ILE A 150 5.70 -8.26 16.70
C ILE A 150 5.59 -7.15 15.64
N VAL A 151 4.65 -7.30 14.69
CA VAL A 151 4.42 -6.27 13.67
C VAL A 151 3.76 -5.04 14.29
N GLU A 152 2.75 -5.22 15.13
CA GLU A 152 2.04 -4.13 15.80
C GLU A 152 2.99 -3.27 16.65
N ASP A 153 3.91 -3.89 17.38
CA ASP A 153 4.86 -3.21 18.26
C ASP A 153 5.78 -2.23 17.51
N VAL A 154 6.06 -2.49 16.23
CA VAL A 154 7.00 -1.68 15.43
C VAL A 154 6.35 -0.85 14.33
N CYS A 155 5.15 -1.23 13.85
CA CYS A 155 4.58 -0.67 12.61
C CYS A 155 4.25 0.83 12.69
N THR A 156 4.15 1.40 13.89
CA THR A 156 3.94 2.85 14.08
C THR A 156 5.23 3.64 14.22
N SER A 157 6.40 2.97 14.33
CA SER A 157 7.69 3.64 14.44
C SER A 157 8.06 4.35 13.12
N TYR A 158 8.83 5.43 13.23
CA TYR A 158 9.32 6.12 12.03
C TYR A 158 10.21 5.21 11.18
N ASP A 159 11.10 4.45 11.82
CA ASP A 159 12.05 3.58 11.12
C ASP A 159 11.34 2.50 10.30
N TYR A 160 10.32 1.83 10.88
CA TYR A 160 9.52 0.87 10.14
C TYR A 160 8.80 1.52 8.95
N CYS A 161 8.12 2.64 9.19
CA CYS A 161 7.39 3.35 8.14
C CYS A 161 8.33 3.83 7.02
N TYR A 162 9.53 4.30 7.37
CA TYR A 162 10.55 4.74 6.42
C TYR A 162 11.07 3.57 5.57
N VAL A 163 11.41 2.44 6.21
CA VAL A 163 11.89 1.24 5.52
C VAL A 163 10.84 0.74 4.53
N VAL A 164 9.57 0.65 4.94
CA VAL A 164 8.48 0.24 4.05
C VAL A 164 8.34 1.19 2.87
N ALA A 165 8.29 2.51 3.14
CA ALA A 165 8.15 3.51 2.09
C ALA A 165 9.31 3.46 1.11
N LYS A 166 10.54 3.30 1.59
CA LYS A 166 11.74 3.19 0.77
C LYS A 166 11.72 1.93 -0.09
N SER A 167 11.41 0.76 0.49
CA SER A 167 11.32 -0.51 -0.26
C SER A 167 10.33 -0.44 -1.42
N ILE A 168 9.19 0.24 -1.22
CA ILE A 168 8.18 0.44 -2.27
C ILE A 168 8.68 1.50 -3.28
N CYS A 169 9.23 2.62 -2.80
CA CYS A 169 9.72 3.70 -3.65
C CYS A 169 10.76 3.20 -4.64
N ASP A 170 11.78 2.47 -4.17
CA ASP A 170 12.85 1.94 -5.01
C ASP A 170 12.28 1.12 -6.18
N CYS A 171 11.28 0.28 -5.93
CA CYS A 171 10.62 -0.50 -7.00
C CYS A 171 9.79 0.36 -7.97
N LEU A 172 9.22 1.46 -7.49
CA LEU A 172 8.43 2.37 -8.34
C LEU A 172 9.31 3.26 -9.21
N LEU A 173 10.52 3.58 -8.76
CA LEU A 173 11.51 4.33 -9.54
C LEU A 173 12.04 3.52 -10.73
N ASP A 174 12.03 2.18 -10.64
CA ASP A 174 12.43 1.29 -11.74
C ASP A 174 11.36 1.15 -12.84
N LEU A 175 10.18 1.77 -12.65
CA LEU A 175 9.15 1.78 -13.70
C LEU A 175 9.60 2.60 -14.90
N VAL A 176 9.63 1.96 -16.06
CA VAL A 176 9.87 2.61 -17.34
C VAL A 176 8.52 2.89 -18.01
N ILE A 177 8.36 4.09 -18.54
CA ILE A 177 7.15 4.50 -19.28
C ILE A 177 7.09 3.80 -20.64
#